data_eae2ef2d62f49cf76b0007253ab7826b
#
_entry.id   eae2ef2d62f49cf76b0007253ab7826b
#
_cell.length_a   1.000
_cell.length_b   1.000
_cell.length_c   1.000
_cell.angle_alpha   90.00
_cell.angle_beta   90.00
_cell.angle_gamma   90.00
#
_symmetry.space_group_name_H-M   'P 1'
#
loop_
_entity.id
_entity.type
_entity.pdbx_description
1 polymer ?
#
loop_
_entity_poly.entity_id
_entity_poly.type
_entity_poly.pdbx_seq_one_letter_code
_entity_poly.pdbx_strand_id
1 'polypeptide(L)'
;GGSTLGTQTIYEFFKDIVKKDFVFIDNLTQKKLNTKKNRSVNLVVSKSGNTIETVVNSNIYIRRKDANIFITENNDNYLLKLANKLKAEIVHHNNYIGGRYSVLSEVGMLPAELMGLDANKFRQLNSLIKNKHFINSLVSGVSSTLNYIKNKKYNSIILNYDEKSENLFKWYQQLVAESLGKKSKGLLPIVSNMPKDNHSVMQLYLDGFKNNFYTFFYTNELKSETLKSSQILSSQKFLRGKNLSNIMYAQKIGTENILNKKKIPFRSFE
;
A
#
# COMPACT_ATOMS: atom_id res chain seq x y z
N GLY A 1 -4.92 -10.99 -0.50
CA GLY A 1 -3.60 -11.50 -0.11
C GLY A 1 -2.45 -10.74 -0.75
N GLY A 2 -1.22 -11.29 -0.60
CA GLY A 2 0.03 -10.64 -0.98
C GLY A 2 0.14 -10.14 -2.42
N SER A 3 -0.53 -10.79 -3.32
CA SER A 3 -0.54 -10.41 -4.75
C SER A 3 -1.45 -9.22 -5.07
N THR A 4 -2.32 -8.78 -4.17
CA THR A 4 -3.31 -7.72 -4.43
C THR A 4 -2.80 -6.34 -4.01
N LEU A 5 -2.11 -6.25 -2.87
CA LEU A 5 -1.74 -4.96 -2.25
C LEU A 5 -0.84 -4.09 -3.15
N GLY A 6 0.12 -4.71 -3.85
CA GLY A 6 0.96 -3.97 -4.80
C GLY A 6 0.17 -3.40 -5.97
N THR A 7 -0.77 -4.16 -6.51
CA THR A 7 -1.65 -3.71 -7.60
C THR A 7 -2.62 -2.62 -7.13
N GLN A 8 -3.16 -2.73 -5.91
CA GLN A 8 -3.98 -1.67 -5.30
C GLN A 8 -3.17 -0.38 -5.11
N THR A 9 -1.90 -0.50 -4.74
CA THR A 9 -1.00 0.65 -4.63
C THR A 9 -0.82 1.35 -5.98
N ILE A 10 -0.57 0.60 -7.05
CA ILE A 10 -0.48 1.16 -8.42
C ILE A 10 -1.78 1.87 -8.77
N TYR A 11 -2.93 1.23 -8.56
CA TYR A 11 -4.23 1.82 -8.87
C TYR A 11 -4.45 3.14 -8.11
N GLU A 12 -4.17 3.19 -6.80
CA GLU A 12 -4.35 4.41 -5.99
C GLU A 12 -3.47 5.57 -6.43
N PHE A 13 -2.22 5.31 -6.79
CA PHE A 13 -1.34 6.35 -7.29
C PHE A 13 -1.74 6.92 -8.65
N PHE A 14 -2.36 6.10 -9.49
CA PHE A 14 -2.67 6.46 -10.87
C PHE A 14 -4.17 6.55 -11.19
N LYS A 15 -5.04 6.45 -10.20
CA LYS A 15 -6.50 6.41 -10.40
C LYS A 15 -7.04 7.62 -11.17
N ASP A 16 -6.41 8.78 -11.03
CA ASP A 16 -6.82 10.02 -11.70
C ASP A 16 -6.62 9.96 -13.24
N ILE A 17 -5.75 9.07 -13.73
CA ILE A 17 -5.50 8.86 -15.17
C ILE A 17 -6.04 7.54 -15.69
N VAL A 18 -6.43 6.63 -14.80
CA VAL A 18 -7.02 5.34 -15.18
C VAL A 18 -8.46 5.55 -15.64
N LYS A 19 -8.77 5.16 -16.88
CA LYS A 19 -10.09 5.37 -17.49
C LYS A 19 -11.10 4.25 -17.23
N LYS A 20 -10.66 3.15 -16.63
CA LYS A 20 -11.49 1.96 -16.38
C LYS A 20 -11.75 1.81 -14.88
N ASP A 21 -12.92 1.33 -14.52
CA ASP A 21 -13.24 1.00 -13.13
C ASP A 21 -12.57 -0.32 -12.73
N PHE A 22 -11.84 -0.31 -11.64
CA PHE A 22 -11.25 -1.49 -11.02
C PHE A 22 -11.92 -1.80 -9.70
N VAL A 23 -12.29 -3.06 -9.51
CA VAL A 23 -12.85 -3.57 -8.25
C VAL A 23 -11.93 -4.66 -7.73
N PHE A 24 -11.39 -4.47 -6.53
CA PHE A 24 -10.52 -5.44 -5.88
C PHE A 24 -11.32 -6.28 -4.89
N ILE A 25 -11.19 -7.61 -5.00
CA ILE A 25 -11.86 -8.58 -4.14
C ILE A 25 -10.78 -9.48 -3.55
N ASP A 26 -10.31 -9.16 -2.35
CA ASP A 26 -9.17 -9.81 -1.71
C ASP A 26 -9.48 -10.41 -0.34
N ASN A 27 -10.73 -10.30 0.10
CA ASN A 27 -11.21 -10.88 1.34
C ASN A 27 -12.57 -11.55 1.15
N LEU A 28 -12.97 -12.39 2.09
CA LEU A 28 -14.32 -12.91 2.17
C LEU A 28 -15.24 -11.82 2.70
N THR A 29 -16.22 -11.41 1.90
CA THR A 29 -17.14 -10.35 2.26
C THR A 29 -18.58 -10.73 1.88
N GLN A 30 -19.53 -10.40 2.74
CA GLN A 30 -20.95 -10.54 2.46
C GLN A 30 -21.53 -9.38 1.62
N LYS A 31 -20.71 -8.36 1.34
CA LYS A 31 -21.13 -7.20 0.57
C LYS A 31 -21.40 -7.59 -0.88
N LYS A 32 -22.65 -7.43 -1.34
CA LYS A 32 -22.98 -7.61 -2.76
C LYS A 32 -22.22 -6.57 -3.58
N LEU A 33 -21.38 -7.02 -4.49
CA LEU A 33 -20.75 -6.14 -5.45
C LEU A 33 -21.74 -5.82 -6.56
N ASN A 34 -22.05 -4.55 -6.74
CA ASN A 34 -22.76 -4.07 -7.94
C ASN A 34 -21.79 -4.10 -9.13
N THR A 35 -21.52 -5.29 -9.66
CA THR A 35 -20.79 -5.39 -10.93
C THR A 35 -21.76 -4.97 -12.02
N LYS A 36 -21.54 -3.77 -12.58
CA LYS A 36 -22.28 -3.31 -13.76
C LYS A 36 -22.13 -4.36 -14.85
N LYS A 37 -23.23 -4.75 -15.46
CA LYS A 37 -23.35 -5.87 -16.41
C LYS A 37 -22.58 -5.74 -17.74
N ASN A 38 -21.81 -4.68 -17.96
CA ASN A 38 -21.22 -4.39 -19.26
C ASN A 38 -19.72 -4.73 -19.28
N ARG A 39 -19.39 -5.78 -20.07
CA ARG A 39 -18.02 -6.13 -20.51
C ARG A 39 -16.95 -6.01 -19.45
N SER A 40 -17.03 -6.82 -18.39
CA SER A 40 -15.98 -6.94 -17.39
C SER A 40 -14.96 -8.01 -17.78
N VAL A 41 -13.70 -7.78 -17.41
CA VAL A 41 -12.64 -8.78 -17.42
C VAL A 41 -12.36 -9.16 -15.97
N ASN A 42 -12.41 -10.44 -15.67
CA ASN A 42 -12.06 -10.96 -14.36
C ASN A 42 -10.60 -11.40 -14.36
N LEU A 43 -9.80 -10.81 -13.48
CA LEU A 43 -8.42 -11.20 -13.27
C LEU A 43 -8.32 -11.93 -11.94
N VAL A 44 -8.06 -13.24 -11.99
CA VAL A 44 -7.97 -14.11 -10.82
C VAL A 44 -6.52 -14.41 -10.51
N VAL A 45 -6.04 -13.97 -9.36
CA VAL A 45 -4.62 -14.03 -9.01
C VAL A 45 -4.40 -14.80 -7.72
N SER A 46 -3.68 -15.90 -7.78
CA SER A 46 -3.13 -16.59 -6.61
C SER A 46 -1.93 -17.41 -7.01
N LYS A 47 -0.78 -17.13 -6.38
CA LYS A 47 0.47 -17.85 -6.63
C LYS A 47 0.26 -19.37 -6.48
N SER A 48 -0.16 -19.84 -5.31
CA SER A 48 -0.37 -21.25 -5.03
C SER A 48 -1.59 -21.87 -5.74
N GLY A 49 -2.50 -21.02 -6.25
CA GLY A 49 -3.75 -21.44 -6.84
C GLY A 49 -4.76 -22.09 -5.88
N ASN A 50 -4.44 -22.20 -4.58
CA ASN A 50 -5.22 -22.89 -3.56
C ASN A 50 -5.63 -21.99 -2.39
N THR A 51 -5.40 -20.69 -2.46
CA THR A 51 -5.80 -19.73 -1.42
C THR A 51 -7.32 -19.73 -1.28
N ILE A 52 -7.82 -20.02 -0.08
CA ILE A 52 -9.26 -20.25 0.15
C ILE A 52 -10.13 -19.03 -0.24
N GLU A 53 -9.68 -17.82 0.06
CA GLU A 53 -10.38 -16.59 -0.31
C GLU A 53 -10.52 -16.46 -1.83
N THR A 54 -9.46 -16.81 -2.57
CA THR A 54 -9.49 -16.76 -4.04
C THR A 54 -10.38 -17.85 -4.61
N VAL A 55 -10.34 -19.07 -4.05
CA VAL A 55 -11.19 -20.19 -4.44
C VAL A 55 -12.66 -19.83 -4.25
N VAL A 56 -13.03 -19.35 -3.07
CA VAL A 56 -14.42 -18.99 -2.72
C VAL A 56 -14.90 -17.83 -3.60
N ASN A 57 -14.14 -16.76 -3.71
CA ASN A 57 -14.50 -15.60 -4.51
C ASN A 57 -14.61 -15.95 -6.00
N SER A 58 -13.75 -16.84 -6.52
CA SER A 58 -13.86 -17.34 -7.90
C SER A 58 -15.19 -18.04 -8.14
N ASN A 59 -15.66 -18.85 -7.20
CA ASN A 59 -16.95 -19.54 -7.33
C ASN A 59 -18.14 -18.58 -7.30
N ILE A 60 -18.04 -17.48 -6.57
CA ILE A 60 -19.14 -16.49 -6.44
C ILE A 60 -19.20 -15.58 -7.67
N TYR A 61 -18.05 -15.09 -8.15
CA TYR A 61 -18.01 -13.98 -9.10
C TYR A 61 -17.69 -14.39 -10.53
N ILE A 62 -16.99 -15.52 -10.77
CA ILE A 62 -16.53 -15.91 -12.09
C ILE A 62 -17.60 -16.73 -12.83
N ARG A 63 -17.87 -16.36 -14.08
CA ARG A 63 -18.78 -17.08 -14.98
C ARG A 63 -18.07 -17.46 -16.26
N ARG A 64 -18.41 -18.61 -16.83
CA ARG A 64 -17.79 -19.13 -18.08
C ARG A 64 -17.91 -18.17 -19.27
N LYS A 65 -18.98 -17.38 -19.32
CA LYS A 65 -19.26 -16.43 -20.41
C LYS A 65 -18.48 -15.12 -20.32
N ASP A 66 -17.86 -14.84 -19.17
CA ASP A 66 -17.10 -13.62 -18.96
C ASP A 66 -15.68 -13.81 -19.50
N ALA A 67 -15.00 -12.71 -19.82
CA ALA A 67 -13.58 -12.74 -20.11
C ALA A 67 -12.81 -12.98 -18.80
N ASN A 68 -12.14 -14.12 -18.70
CA ASN A 68 -11.45 -14.55 -17.49
C ASN A 68 -9.96 -14.77 -17.78
N ILE A 69 -9.09 -14.20 -16.95
CA ILE A 69 -7.64 -14.39 -16.99
C ILE A 69 -7.19 -14.88 -15.62
N PHE A 70 -6.45 -15.97 -15.58
CA PHE A 70 -5.92 -16.55 -14.35
C PHE A 70 -4.41 -16.40 -14.28
N ILE A 71 -3.89 -15.91 -13.14
CA ILE A 71 -2.46 -15.85 -12.87
C ILE A 71 -2.16 -16.80 -11.71
N THR A 72 -1.43 -17.88 -11.98
CA THR A 72 -1.05 -18.89 -10.99
C THR A 72 0.21 -19.63 -11.42
N GLU A 73 0.88 -20.33 -10.50
CA GLU A 73 2.01 -21.19 -10.82
C GLU A 73 1.61 -22.32 -11.78
N ASN A 74 2.57 -22.77 -12.58
CA ASN A 74 2.41 -23.92 -13.48
C ASN A 74 2.64 -25.24 -12.72
N ASN A 75 1.76 -25.51 -11.75
CA ASN A 75 1.73 -26.76 -11.01
C ASN A 75 0.27 -27.21 -10.82
N ASP A 76 0.07 -28.43 -10.32
CA ASP A 76 -1.29 -28.94 -10.06
C ASP A 76 -1.94 -28.17 -8.91
N ASN A 77 -2.86 -27.26 -9.23
CA ASN A 77 -3.60 -26.45 -8.28
C ASN A 77 -5.04 -26.20 -8.71
N TYR A 78 -5.87 -25.74 -7.78
CA TYR A 78 -7.29 -25.51 -8.01
C TYR A 78 -7.56 -24.48 -9.12
N LEU A 79 -6.86 -23.32 -9.10
CA LEU A 79 -7.10 -22.28 -10.09
C LEU A 79 -6.72 -22.72 -11.51
N LEU A 80 -5.65 -23.49 -11.67
CA LEU A 80 -5.26 -24.04 -12.97
C LEU A 80 -6.35 -24.98 -13.51
N LYS A 81 -6.88 -25.88 -12.66
CA LYS A 81 -7.99 -26.75 -13.02
C LYS A 81 -9.25 -25.97 -13.38
N LEU A 82 -9.58 -24.94 -12.61
CA LEU A 82 -10.73 -24.10 -12.87
C LEU A 82 -10.58 -23.33 -14.18
N ALA A 83 -9.41 -22.72 -14.44
CA ALA A 83 -9.13 -22.01 -15.68
C ALA A 83 -9.30 -22.91 -16.91
N ASN A 84 -8.76 -24.13 -16.88
CA ASN A 84 -8.92 -25.14 -17.94
C ASN A 84 -10.39 -25.51 -18.14
N LYS A 85 -11.14 -25.74 -17.06
CA LYS A 85 -12.60 -26.04 -17.12
C LYS A 85 -13.40 -24.90 -17.76
N LEU A 86 -13.01 -23.66 -17.49
CA LEU A 86 -13.66 -22.46 -18.03
C LEU A 86 -13.18 -22.10 -19.44
N LYS A 87 -12.10 -22.74 -19.93
CA LYS A 87 -11.36 -22.38 -21.16
C LYS A 87 -10.89 -20.90 -21.10
N ALA A 88 -10.39 -20.49 -19.93
CA ALA A 88 -9.92 -19.13 -19.66
C ALA A 88 -8.44 -18.98 -20.04
N GLU A 89 -8.01 -17.74 -20.26
CA GLU A 89 -6.60 -17.40 -20.44
C GLU A 89 -5.80 -17.69 -19.15
N ILE A 90 -4.60 -18.26 -19.30
CA ILE A 90 -3.72 -18.59 -18.20
C ILE A 90 -2.40 -17.90 -18.39
N VAL A 91 -1.97 -17.14 -17.38
CA VAL A 91 -0.63 -16.54 -17.29
C VAL A 91 0.12 -17.24 -16.16
N HIS A 92 1.19 -17.92 -16.49
CA HIS A 92 1.97 -18.66 -15.49
C HIS A 92 2.84 -17.72 -14.65
N HIS A 93 2.64 -17.78 -13.34
CA HIS A 93 3.45 -17.05 -12.37
C HIS A 93 4.78 -17.77 -12.11
N ASN A 94 5.87 -17.01 -12.05
CA ASN A 94 7.19 -17.56 -11.77
C ASN A 94 7.26 -18.07 -10.32
N ASN A 95 7.61 -19.36 -10.16
CA ASN A 95 7.68 -20.05 -8.87
C ASN A 95 8.66 -19.42 -7.87
N TYR A 96 9.70 -18.73 -8.37
CA TYR A 96 10.72 -18.09 -7.53
C TYR A 96 10.31 -16.72 -7.00
N ILE A 97 9.22 -16.13 -7.51
CA ILE A 97 8.72 -14.83 -7.05
C ILE A 97 7.65 -15.05 -5.98
N GLY A 98 7.93 -14.65 -4.73
CA GLY A 98 6.96 -14.67 -3.65
C GLY A 98 5.82 -13.66 -3.85
N GLY A 99 4.59 -13.98 -3.40
CA GLY A 99 3.41 -13.13 -3.61
C GLY A 99 3.60 -11.67 -3.20
N ARG A 100 4.22 -11.41 -2.05
CA ARG A 100 4.49 -10.04 -1.56
C ARG A 100 5.52 -9.26 -2.38
N TYR A 101 6.32 -9.94 -3.23
CA TYR A 101 7.32 -9.34 -4.12
C TYR A 101 6.85 -9.25 -5.58
N SER A 102 5.62 -9.69 -5.88
CA SER A 102 5.17 -9.94 -7.25
C SER A 102 4.67 -8.70 -8.01
N VAL A 103 4.69 -7.51 -7.40
CA VAL A 103 4.12 -6.29 -8.02
C VAL A 103 4.77 -5.93 -9.36
N LEU A 104 6.08 -6.18 -9.54
CA LEU A 104 6.79 -5.92 -10.80
C LEU A 104 6.85 -7.14 -11.74
N SER A 105 6.15 -8.23 -11.40
CA SER A 105 5.92 -9.37 -12.28
C SER A 105 4.59 -9.22 -13.02
N GLU A 106 4.16 -10.24 -13.77
CA GLU A 106 2.86 -10.31 -14.44
C GLU A 106 1.69 -10.02 -13.50
N VAL A 107 1.82 -10.32 -12.20
CA VAL A 107 0.80 -10.10 -11.15
C VAL A 107 0.43 -8.63 -10.98
N GLY A 108 1.38 -7.72 -11.07
CA GLY A 108 1.13 -6.28 -10.99
C GLY A 108 1.18 -5.59 -12.35
N MET A 109 1.99 -6.09 -13.29
CA MET A 109 2.19 -5.43 -14.59
C MET A 109 1.03 -5.68 -15.56
N LEU A 110 0.43 -6.88 -15.57
CA LEU A 110 -0.77 -7.11 -16.38
C LEU A 110 -1.95 -6.22 -15.95
N PRO A 111 -2.31 -6.11 -14.64
CA PRO A 111 -3.27 -5.11 -14.22
C PRO A 111 -2.88 -3.67 -14.59
N ALA A 112 -1.60 -3.30 -14.47
CA ALA A 112 -1.13 -1.96 -14.84
C ALA A 112 -1.39 -1.66 -16.33
N GLU A 113 -1.10 -2.60 -17.22
CA GLU A 113 -1.43 -2.48 -18.65
C GLU A 113 -2.94 -2.39 -18.89
N LEU A 114 -3.74 -3.18 -18.18
CA LEU A 114 -5.21 -3.08 -18.24
C LEU A 114 -5.72 -1.72 -17.74
N MET A 115 -5.00 -1.06 -16.83
CA MET A 115 -5.25 0.32 -16.40
C MET A 115 -4.86 1.35 -17.49
N GLY A 116 -4.12 0.94 -18.51
CA GLY A 116 -3.58 1.82 -19.55
C GLY A 116 -2.23 2.43 -19.20
N LEU A 117 -1.53 1.85 -18.22
CA LEU A 117 -0.21 2.29 -17.80
C LEU A 117 0.87 1.50 -18.56
N ASP A 118 2.01 2.14 -18.81
CA ASP A 118 3.16 1.50 -19.45
C ASP A 118 3.97 0.70 -18.42
N ALA A 119 3.85 -0.63 -18.46
CA ALA A 119 4.55 -1.54 -17.55
C ALA A 119 6.09 -1.40 -17.62
N ASN A 120 6.65 -0.96 -18.76
CA ASN A 120 8.10 -0.78 -18.88
C ASN A 120 8.62 0.37 -18.01
N LYS A 121 7.80 1.41 -17.79
CA LYS A 121 8.18 2.52 -16.89
C LYS A 121 8.38 2.07 -15.46
N PHE A 122 7.61 1.10 -14.99
CA PHE A 122 7.78 0.53 -13.64
C PHE A 122 9.08 -0.27 -13.48
N ARG A 123 9.67 -0.73 -14.58
CA ARG A 123 10.95 -1.49 -14.57
C ARG A 123 12.19 -0.59 -14.61
N GLN A 124 12.04 0.73 -14.75
CA GLN A 124 13.14 1.69 -14.83
C GLN A 124 13.75 2.07 -13.47
N LEU A 125 13.36 1.40 -12.39
CA LEU A 125 13.89 1.63 -11.04
C LEU A 125 15.40 1.37 -10.89
N ASN A 126 16.03 0.72 -11.87
CA ASN A 126 17.48 0.48 -11.89
C ASN A 126 18.31 1.78 -11.83
N SER A 127 17.76 2.92 -12.25
CA SER A 127 18.41 4.22 -12.12
C SER A 127 18.60 4.64 -10.65
N LEU A 128 17.69 4.23 -9.76
CA LEU A 128 17.79 4.51 -8.33
C LEU A 128 18.99 3.81 -7.69
N ILE A 129 19.32 2.59 -8.12
CA ILE A 129 20.47 1.82 -7.60
C ILE A 129 21.80 2.51 -7.94
N LYS A 130 21.84 3.26 -9.04
CA LYS A 130 23.02 4.03 -9.47
C LYS A 130 23.11 5.39 -8.75
N ASN A 131 22.05 5.83 -8.09
CA ASN A 131 22.02 7.10 -7.36
C ASN A 131 22.61 6.92 -5.97
N LYS A 132 23.82 7.47 -5.74
CA LYS A 132 24.53 7.38 -4.46
C LYS A 132 23.73 7.99 -3.30
N HIS A 133 23.01 9.08 -3.53
CA HIS A 133 22.19 9.72 -2.49
C HIS A 133 21.06 8.78 -2.04
N PHE A 134 20.37 8.17 -3.00
CA PHE A 134 19.31 7.18 -2.72
C PHE A 134 19.87 6.00 -1.91
N ILE A 135 20.98 5.41 -2.34
CA ILE A 135 21.62 4.27 -1.64
C ILE A 135 22.05 4.67 -0.22
N ASN A 136 22.66 5.83 -0.04
CA ASN A 136 23.07 6.31 1.29
C ASN A 136 21.86 6.53 2.21
N SER A 137 20.78 7.11 1.71
CA SER A 137 19.51 7.27 2.44
C SER A 137 18.93 5.92 2.85
N LEU A 138 18.92 4.94 1.93
CA LEU A 138 18.46 3.58 2.21
C LEU A 138 19.28 2.91 3.31
N VAL A 139 20.61 2.96 3.20
CA VAL A 139 21.53 2.40 4.20
C VAL A 139 21.33 3.06 5.56
N SER A 140 21.21 4.39 5.60
CA SER A 140 20.93 5.14 6.83
C SER A 140 19.59 4.73 7.45
N GLY A 141 18.55 4.59 6.65
CA GLY A 141 17.23 4.12 7.10
C GLY A 141 17.26 2.71 7.70
N VAL A 142 17.99 1.78 7.05
CA VAL A 142 18.18 0.41 7.56
C VAL A 142 18.99 0.43 8.86
N SER A 143 20.10 1.16 8.91
CA SER A 143 20.96 1.29 10.09
C SER A 143 20.19 1.85 11.29
N SER A 144 19.36 2.87 11.07
CA SER A 144 18.49 3.45 12.10
C SER A 144 17.50 2.41 12.63
N THR A 145 16.89 1.64 11.73
CA THR A 145 15.95 0.55 12.10
C THR A 145 16.63 -0.52 12.95
N LEU A 146 17.83 -0.95 12.57
CA LEU A 146 18.61 -1.93 13.32
C LEU A 146 18.98 -1.39 14.71
N ASN A 147 19.34 -0.10 14.81
CA ASN A 147 19.61 0.55 16.10
C ASN A 147 18.35 0.59 16.97
N TYR A 148 17.17 0.87 16.42
CA TYR A 148 15.91 0.82 17.16
C TYR A 148 15.62 -0.57 17.69
N ILE A 149 15.80 -1.62 16.88
CA ILE A 149 15.63 -3.02 17.31
C ILE A 149 16.60 -3.37 18.46
N LYS A 150 17.86 -2.94 18.35
CA LYS A 150 18.89 -3.12 19.37
C LYS A 150 18.49 -2.49 20.71
N ASN A 151 17.79 -1.34 20.64
CA ASN A 151 17.23 -0.63 21.79
C ASN A 151 15.80 -1.10 22.15
N LYS A 152 15.43 -2.34 21.81
CA LYS A 152 14.14 -2.98 22.16
C LYS A 152 12.90 -2.22 21.64
N LYS A 153 13.03 -1.47 20.55
CA LYS A 153 11.90 -0.83 19.88
C LYS A 153 11.48 -1.70 18.71
N TYR A 154 10.40 -2.44 18.89
CA TYR A 154 9.93 -3.43 17.93
C TYR A 154 8.69 -2.99 17.16
N ASN A 155 8.01 -1.94 17.60
CA ASN A 155 6.85 -1.39 16.91
C ASN A 155 7.31 -0.27 15.97
N SER A 156 7.22 -0.53 14.67
CA SER A 156 7.51 0.42 13.60
C SER A 156 6.22 1.12 13.18
N ILE A 157 5.99 2.32 13.69
CA ILE A 157 4.76 3.06 13.46
C ILE A 157 4.98 4.07 12.34
N ILE A 158 4.20 3.96 11.26
CA ILE A 158 4.20 4.90 10.15
C ILE A 158 3.08 5.92 10.39
N LEU A 159 3.46 7.17 10.51
CA LEU A 159 2.55 8.32 10.56
C LEU A 159 2.37 8.81 9.12
N ASN A 160 1.35 8.32 8.46
CA ASN A 160 1.10 8.57 7.04
C ASN A 160 0.27 9.84 6.86
N TYR A 161 0.87 10.90 6.33
CA TYR A 161 0.22 12.16 5.95
C TYR A 161 -0.13 12.25 4.46
N ASP A 162 -0.10 11.12 3.75
CA ASP A 162 -0.49 11.03 2.33
C ASP A 162 -1.52 9.91 2.13
N GLU A 163 -2.78 10.28 1.88
CA GLU A 163 -3.89 9.34 1.72
C GLU A 163 -3.64 8.35 0.56
N LYS A 164 -3.04 8.81 -0.54
CA LYS A 164 -2.74 7.96 -1.70
C LYS A 164 -1.77 6.81 -1.38
N SER A 165 -0.95 6.98 -0.34
CA SER A 165 0.04 5.98 0.11
C SER A 165 -0.51 4.95 1.10
N GLU A 166 -1.79 4.98 1.45
CA GLU A 166 -2.36 4.02 2.42
C GLU A 166 -2.13 2.56 1.99
N ASN A 167 -2.41 2.24 0.73
CA ASN A 167 -2.21 0.88 0.20
C ASN A 167 -0.72 0.52 0.05
N LEU A 168 0.16 1.49 -0.23
CA LEU A 168 1.61 1.30 -0.18
C LEU A 168 2.05 0.83 1.20
N PHE A 169 1.56 1.45 2.25
CA PHE A 169 1.93 1.08 3.61
C PHE A 169 1.27 -0.21 4.09
N LYS A 170 0.09 -0.57 3.63
CA LYS A 170 -0.47 -1.92 3.83
C LYS A 170 0.40 -2.99 3.17
N TRP A 171 0.89 -2.73 1.96
CA TRP A 171 1.86 -3.61 1.31
C TRP A 171 3.20 -3.66 2.06
N TYR A 172 3.72 -2.52 2.52
CA TYR A 172 4.90 -2.45 3.39
C TYR A 172 4.71 -3.26 4.68
N GLN A 173 3.54 -3.17 5.33
CA GLN A 173 3.23 -3.99 6.52
C GLN A 173 3.42 -5.48 6.22
N GLN A 174 2.89 -5.96 5.11
CA GLN A 174 3.06 -7.35 4.71
C GLN A 174 4.54 -7.68 4.41
N LEU A 175 5.23 -6.83 3.65
CA LEU A 175 6.64 -7.02 3.32
C LEU A 175 7.49 -7.19 4.59
N VAL A 176 7.31 -6.33 5.57
CA VAL A 176 8.07 -6.35 6.81
C VAL A 176 7.66 -7.54 7.70
N ALA A 177 6.38 -7.68 7.99
CA ALA A 177 5.89 -8.70 8.92
C ALA A 177 6.19 -10.12 8.42
N GLU A 178 5.87 -10.42 7.17
CA GLU A 178 6.05 -11.76 6.59
C GLU A 178 7.53 -12.09 6.30
N SER A 179 8.35 -11.07 5.99
CA SER A 179 9.78 -11.31 5.72
C SER A 179 10.61 -11.44 6.99
N LEU A 180 10.34 -10.63 8.01
CA LEU A 180 11.14 -10.54 9.24
C LEU A 180 10.55 -11.33 10.42
N GLY A 181 9.25 -11.61 10.40
CA GLY A 181 8.53 -12.32 11.48
C GLY A 181 8.86 -13.80 11.53
N LYS A 182 10.10 -14.15 11.89
CA LYS A 182 10.62 -15.53 11.93
C LYS A 182 11.48 -15.75 13.16
N LYS A 183 11.48 -16.98 13.69
CA LYS A 183 12.35 -17.40 14.82
C LYS A 183 12.21 -16.45 16.01
N SER A 184 10.98 -16.11 16.38
CA SER A 184 10.63 -15.18 17.49
C SER A 184 11.25 -13.78 17.35
N LYS A 185 11.58 -13.36 16.14
CA LYS A 185 12.10 -12.02 15.81
C LYS A 185 11.17 -11.33 14.81
N GLY A 186 11.29 -10.03 14.71
CA GLY A 186 10.56 -9.24 13.73
C GLY A 186 10.35 -7.80 14.19
N LEU A 187 9.63 -7.08 13.35
CA LEU A 187 9.06 -5.76 13.65
C LEU A 187 7.55 -5.86 13.50
N LEU A 188 6.83 -5.15 14.36
CA LEU A 188 5.39 -4.95 14.19
C LEU A 188 5.17 -3.63 13.43
N PRO A 189 4.90 -3.68 12.11
CA PRO A 189 4.60 -2.48 11.35
C PRO A 189 3.14 -2.09 11.58
N ILE A 190 2.94 -0.83 11.97
CA ILE A 190 1.61 -0.24 12.22
C ILE A 190 1.50 1.00 11.32
N VAL A 191 0.35 1.19 10.70
CA VAL A 191 0.05 2.39 9.89
C VAL A 191 -1.00 3.21 10.61
N SER A 192 -0.72 4.49 10.80
CA SER A 192 -1.67 5.50 11.28
C SER A 192 -1.91 6.53 10.19
N ASN A 193 -3.17 6.75 9.86
CA ASN A 193 -3.58 7.72 8.84
C ASN A 193 -3.77 9.10 9.46
N MET A 194 -2.82 9.98 9.18
CA MET A 194 -2.77 11.30 9.78
C MET A 194 -3.45 12.36 8.89
N PRO A 195 -4.02 13.42 9.46
CA PRO A 195 -4.05 13.77 10.89
C PRO A 195 -5.20 13.12 11.67
N LYS A 196 -6.04 12.30 11.04
CA LYS A 196 -7.21 11.67 11.65
C LYS A 196 -6.85 10.93 12.95
N ASP A 197 -5.78 10.17 12.92
CA ASP A 197 -5.34 9.34 14.04
C ASP A 197 -4.66 10.12 15.18
N ASN A 198 -4.50 11.45 15.04
CA ASN A 198 -4.21 12.30 16.19
C ASN A 198 -5.28 12.20 17.27
N HIS A 199 -6.54 11.93 16.88
CA HIS A 199 -7.68 11.87 17.80
C HIS A 199 -7.94 10.46 18.36
N SER A 200 -7.29 9.44 17.82
CA SER A 200 -7.53 8.05 18.22
C SER A 200 -6.37 7.43 19.00
N VAL A 201 -5.12 7.57 18.53
CA VAL A 201 -3.97 6.83 19.06
C VAL A 201 -2.81 7.70 19.54
N MET A 202 -2.84 9.01 19.30
CA MET A 202 -1.70 9.90 19.62
C MET A 202 -1.39 9.93 21.13
N GLN A 203 -2.39 9.86 21.99
CA GLN A 203 -2.18 9.77 23.44
C GLN A 203 -1.30 8.59 23.81
N LEU A 204 -1.59 7.40 23.23
CA LEU A 204 -0.80 6.20 23.43
C LEU A 204 0.64 6.37 22.92
N TYR A 205 0.81 7.03 21.77
CA TYR A 205 2.13 7.25 21.17
C TYR A 205 3.00 8.19 21.98
N LEU A 206 2.41 9.19 22.63
CA LEU A 206 3.14 10.19 23.41
C LEU A 206 3.45 9.72 24.84
N ASP A 207 2.52 9.04 25.49
CA ASP A 207 2.59 8.75 26.93
C ASP A 207 2.47 7.26 27.29
N GLY A 208 2.27 6.39 26.27
CA GLY A 208 2.19 4.93 26.45
C GLY A 208 3.55 4.25 26.49
N PHE A 209 3.59 2.99 26.04
CA PHE A 209 4.81 2.16 26.10
C PHE A 209 5.93 2.69 25.20
N LYS A 210 7.18 2.47 25.65
CA LYS A 210 8.39 3.05 25.06
C LYS A 210 9.07 2.16 24.00
N ASN A 211 8.43 1.09 23.54
CA ASN A 211 8.97 0.17 22.54
C ASN A 211 8.62 0.53 21.08
N ASN A 212 8.18 1.76 20.86
CA ASN A 212 7.84 2.31 19.56
C ASN A 212 8.99 3.15 18.97
N PHE A 213 9.08 3.18 17.65
CA PHE A 213 9.74 4.25 16.87
C PHE A 213 8.83 4.64 15.70
N TYR A 214 8.96 5.90 15.26
CA TYR A 214 8.02 6.48 14.32
C TYR A 214 8.70 6.83 13.00
N THR A 215 7.94 6.72 11.93
CA THR A 215 8.35 7.14 10.59
C THR A 215 7.27 8.05 10.04
N PHE A 216 7.57 9.33 9.89
CA PHE A 216 6.70 10.25 9.19
C PHE A 216 6.83 10.02 7.69
N PHE A 217 5.71 10.09 7.00
CA PHE A 217 5.66 10.09 5.55
C PHE A 217 4.71 11.18 5.07
N TYR A 218 5.21 12.03 4.19
CA TYR A 218 4.46 13.14 3.62
C TYR A 218 4.88 13.33 2.17
N THR A 219 3.93 13.66 1.32
CA THR A 219 4.18 14.07 -0.07
C THR A 219 3.64 15.49 -0.29
N ASN A 220 4.41 16.34 -0.94
CA ASN A 220 3.98 17.68 -1.28
C ASN A 220 3.12 17.65 -2.56
N GLU A 221 1.82 17.84 -2.42
CA GLU A 221 0.89 17.85 -3.52
C GLU A 221 0.81 19.24 -4.14
N LEU A 222 1.43 19.43 -5.34
CA LEU A 222 1.51 20.72 -6.02
C LEU A 222 0.12 21.31 -6.41
N LYS A 223 -0.88 20.45 -6.64
CA LYS A 223 -2.24 20.82 -7.01
C LYS A 223 -3.23 20.59 -5.87
N SER A 224 -2.91 21.10 -4.71
CA SER A 224 -3.73 20.95 -3.53
C SER A 224 -4.88 21.96 -3.49
N GLU A 225 -6.07 21.51 -3.05
CA GLU A 225 -7.26 22.33 -2.88
C GLU A 225 -7.02 23.51 -1.93
N THR A 226 -7.42 24.73 -2.37
CA THR A 226 -7.31 25.94 -1.57
C THR A 226 -8.60 26.18 -0.78
N LEU A 227 -8.47 26.57 0.48
CA LEU A 227 -9.60 26.85 1.32
C LEU A 227 -10.38 28.08 0.84
N LYS A 228 -11.72 28.01 0.85
CA LYS A 228 -12.60 29.13 0.50
C LYS A 228 -12.57 30.17 1.63
N SER A 229 -11.74 31.21 1.47
CA SER A 229 -11.51 32.23 2.51
C SER A 229 -12.78 32.92 3.00
N SER A 230 -13.83 33.05 2.16
CA SER A 230 -15.14 33.61 2.53
C SER A 230 -15.90 32.77 3.55
N GLN A 231 -15.61 31.49 3.68
CA GLN A 231 -16.24 30.56 4.63
C GLN A 231 -15.47 30.41 5.93
N ILE A 232 -14.28 31.05 6.05
CA ILE A 232 -13.45 30.96 7.25
C ILE A 232 -13.84 32.05 8.23
N LEU A 233 -14.31 31.61 9.40
CA LEU A 233 -14.69 32.53 10.50
C LEU A 233 -13.47 33.25 11.07
N SER A 234 -13.71 34.40 11.71
CA SER A 234 -12.63 35.24 12.28
C SER A 234 -11.77 34.51 13.31
N SER A 235 -12.35 33.58 14.07
CA SER A 235 -11.61 32.74 15.04
C SER A 235 -10.57 31.82 14.38
N GLN A 236 -10.69 31.54 13.08
CA GLN A 236 -9.79 30.66 12.31
C GLN A 236 -9.10 31.40 11.14
N LYS A 237 -8.98 32.74 11.25
CA LYS A 237 -8.42 33.58 10.17
C LYS A 237 -7.03 33.15 9.66
N PHE A 238 -6.24 32.43 10.49
CA PHE A 238 -4.93 31.90 10.12
C PHE A 238 -4.98 30.85 8.99
N LEU A 239 -6.16 30.27 8.72
CA LEU A 239 -6.40 29.34 7.63
C LEU A 239 -6.63 30.03 6.27
N ARG A 240 -6.88 31.36 6.25
CA ARG A 240 -7.17 32.08 5.00
C ARG A 240 -5.97 32.04 4.06
N GLY A 241 -6.24 31.75 2.79
CA GLY A 241 -5.19 31.65 1.75
C GLY A 241 -4.31 30.39 1.86
N LYS A 242 -4.62 29.48 2.75
CA LYS A 242 -3.94 28.19 2.85
C LYS A 242 -4.59 27.15 1.95
N ASN A 243 -3.79 26.22 1.45
CA ASN A 243 -4.26 25.01 0.78
C ASN A 243 -4.16 23.79 1.70
N LEU A 244 -4.75 22.68 1.30
CA LEU A 244 -4.77 21.46 2.10
C LEU A 244 -3.35 20.94 2.40
N SER A 245 -2.44 20.99 1.40
CA SER A 245 -1.04 20.54 1.57
C SER A 245 -0.31 21.36 2.65
N ASN A 246 -0.51 22.69 2.71
CA ASN A 246 0.06 23.53 3.76
C ASN A 246 -0.42 23.12 5.16
N ILE A 247 -1.71 22.75 5.28
CA ILE A 247 -2.31 22.35 6.55
C ILE A 247 -1.76 20.98 6.97
N MET A 248 -1.70 20.03 6.06
CA MET A 248 -1.15 18.70 6.30
C MET A 248 0.33 18.80 6.74
N TYR A 249 1.12 19.61 6.05
CA TYR A 249 2.52 19.86 6.43
C TYR A 249 2.63 20.47 7.81
N ALA A 250 1.84 21.49 8.14
CA ALA A 250 1.84 22.11 9.46
C ALA A 250 1.48 21.12 10.58
N GLN A 251 0.49 20.25 10.34
CA GLN A 251 0.13 19.17 11.28
C GLN A 251 1.31 18.19 11.49
N LYS A 252 1.98 17.80 10.40
CA LYS A 252 3.17 16.94 10.47
C LYS A 252 4.26 17.58 11.31
N ILE A 253 4.64 18.82 11.00
CA ILE A 253 5.69 19.55 11.75
C ILE A 253 5.31 19.74 13.23
N GLY A 254 4.04 20.03 13.51
CA GLY A 254 3.56 20.11 14.89
C GLY A 254 3.76 18.80 15.67
N THR A 255 3.47 17.67 15.03
CA THR A 255 3.65 16.34 15.64
C THR A 255 5.14 16.00 15.81
N GLU A 256 6.00 16.30 14.82
CA GLU A 256 7.45 16.12 14.93
C GLU A 256 8.04 16.92 16.09
N ASN A 257 7.62 18.17 16.24
CA ASN A 257 8.08 19.05 17.33
C ASN A 257 7.71 18.47 18.72
N ILE A 258 6.52 17.90 18.86
CA ILE A 258 6.09 17.25 20.10
C ILE A 258 6.92 16.00 20.39
N LEU A 259 7.16 15.14 19.39
CA LEU A 259 7.99 13.94 19.55
C LEU A 259 9.44 14.32 19.91
N ASN A 260 10.00 15.36 19.27
CA ASN A 260 11.33 15.90 19.61
C ASN A 260 11.37 16.38 21.06
N LYS A 261 10.42 17.19 21.48
CA LYS A 261 10.33 17.70 22.86
C LYS A 261 10.26 16.57 23.88
N LYS A 262 9.54 15.52 23.56
CA LYS A 262 9.40 14.32 24.41
C LYS A 262 10.55 13.31 24.26
N LYS A 263 11.54 13.57 23.39
CA LYS A 263 12.67 12.69 23.08
C LYS A 263 12.22 11.30 22.59
N ILE A 264 11.11 11.26 21.86
CA ILE A 264 10.59 10.05 21.24
C ILE A 264 11.28 9.87 19.88
N PRO A 265 11.86 8.69 19.59
CA PRO A 265 12.63 8.48 18.38
C PRO A 265 11.75 8.43 17.15
N PHE A 266 12.11 9.18 16.13
CA PHE A 266 11.47 9.16 14.83
C PHE A 266 12.44 9.46 13.68
N ARG A 267 11.98 9.23 12.47
CA ARG A 267 12.57 9.68 11.21
C ARG A 267 11.47 10.22 10.29
N SER A 268 11.86 11.03 9.32
CA SER A 268 10.92 11.65 8.37
C SER A 268 11.34 11.39 6.94
N PHE A 269 10.36 11.12 6.08
CA PHE A 269 10.50 11.02 4.63
C PHE A 269 9.53 12.01 3.98
N GLU A 270 10.07 12.82 3.04
CA GLU A 270 9.37 13.84 2.29
C GLU A 270 9.63 13.67 0.79
#